data_1b7167312ff3ff10a8cb9606d31382bc
#
_entry.id   1b7167312ff3ff10a8cb9606d31382bc
#
_cell.length_a   1.000
_cell.length_b   1.000
_cell.length_c   1.000
_cell.angle_alpha   90.00
_cell.angle_beta   90.00
_cell.angle_gamma   90.00
#
_symmetry.space_group_name_H-M   'P 1'
#
loop_
_entity.id
_entity.type
_entity.pdbx_description
1 polymer ?
#
loop_
_entity_poly.entity_id
_entity_poly.type
_entity_poly.pdbx_seq_one_letter_code
_entity_poly.pdbx_strand_id
1 'polypeptide(L)'
;MRNPLIKRLPRELKGELGKYLVIFLFIVGTISIVSGWNVAGSSMATAYDESFEEYSIEDGNFQLAAKADDDLLSALETDTRKIYENFYVEEETKEVDSTLRIFQKREKIDLECLMDGEFPAAENEIAIDRMYADNNDLAVGDTLTLGGKEYEICGLVALSDYSALFSNPSDMMFDAMKFGVAVVTPDCFEDLGETHLHYNYSWRYQDRPEDDAEAKELSEEFLKTLGEETAMHGNAVTGYIPEYTNQAIIFTGDDIKGDKTFINIFLYIVVVIIAFVFAITTGNTIAKEANVIGTLRATGYKKSELVLHYMTMPMQVVLAAAIVGNILGYTALKNFAANAYYGSYSLPTYKTLWNANAFLKTTVIPLLIMLVINFVMLNRKLSLSPLKFIRRDLSRRTKKKAFRLNSKIGIMHRFQLRVIFQNIPNYVTIFLGVFFANAILMFGLLFAPMLDHYQDMITTDLLASHQYLLKSPVETAEDGAEKYAATALKTEDKKIKTEDATVYGISDDSAYVKI
;
A
#
# COMPACT_ATOMS: atom_id res chain seq x y z
N MET A 1 28.25 36.93 27.21
CA MET A 1 28.48 37.55 25.87
C MET A 1 27.87 36.66 24.80
N ARG A 2 27.03 37.21 23.91
CA ARG A 2 26.50 36.43 22.78
C ARG A 2 27.66 36.03 21.84
N ASN A 3 27.78 34.75 21.52
CA ASN A 3 28.84 34.25 20.64
C ASN A 3 28.79 35.00 19.28
N PRO A 4 29.88 35.66 18.86
CA PRO A 4 29.91 36.43 17.60
C PRO A 4 29.56 35.60 16.35
N LEU A 5 29.77 34.29 16.39
CA LEU A 5 29.43 33.38 15.31
C LEU A 5 27.91 33.36 15.03
N ILE A 6 27.06 33.56 16.03
CA ILE A 6 25.59 33.58 15.85
C ILE A 6 25.17 34.74 14.92
N LYS A 7 25.87 35.87 14.94
CA LYS A 7 25.58 37.02 14.06
C LYS A 7 25.88 36.75 12.58
N ARG A 8 26.64 35.70 12.27
CA ARG A 8 26.97 35.30 10.90
C ARG A 8 25.86 34.50 10.25
N LEU A 9 25.08 33.72 11.03
CA LEU A 9 24.05 32.80 10.53
C LEU A 9 23.06 33.46 9.55
N PRO A 10 22.44 34.63 9.84
CA PRO A 10 21.53 35.27 8.90
C PRO A 10 22.19 35.74 7.58
N ARG A 11 23.47 36.12 7.65
CA ARG A 11 24.23 36.54 6.46
C ARG A 11 24.60 35.35 5.57
N GLU A 12 24.98 34.24 6.19
CA GLU A 12 25.28 32.97 5.51
C GLU A 12 24.03 32.41 4.85
N LEU A 13 22.88 32.43 5.56
CA LEU A 13 21.59 32.03 5.00
C LEU A 13 21.25 32.88 3.77
N LYS A 14 21.37 34.22 3.85
CA LYS A 14 21.07 35.12 2.74
C LYS A 14 22.02 34.92 1.55
N GLY A 15 23.29 34.60 1.82
CA GLY A 15 24.30 34.35 0.78
C GLY A 15 24.13 33.04 0.03
N GLU A 16 23.51 32.05 0.65
CA GLU A 16 23.29 30.72 0.07
C GLU A 16 21.80 30.31 0.09
N LEU A 17 20.90 31.32 0.07
CA LEU A 17 19.45 31.12 0.23
C LEU A 17 18.86 30.08 -0.76
N GLY A 18 19.22 30.17 -2.04
CA GLY A 18 18.72 29.26 -3.06
C GLY A 18 19.02 27.79 -2.77
N LYS A 19 20.21 27.52 -2.25
CA LYS A 19 20.63 26.17 -1.85
C LYS A 19 19.78 25.63 -0.67
N TYR A 20 19.64 26.42 0.39
CA TYR A 20 18.86 26.02 1.56
C TYR A 20 17.37 25.92 1.24
N LEU A 21 16.86 26.78 0.35
CA LEU A 21 15.46 26.74 -0.10
C LEU A 21 15.15 25.44 -0.88
N VAL A 22 16.00 25.05 -1.82
CA VAL A 22 15.81 23.79 -2.56
C VAL A 22 15.79 22.59 -1.62
N ILE A 23 16.74 22.52 -0.69
CA ILE A 23 16.80 21.44 0.28
C ILE A 23 15.57 21.46 1.20
N PHE A 24 15.17 22.65 1.67
CA PHE A 24 13.98 22.83 2.49
C PHE A 24 12.73 22.31 1.78
N LEU A 25 12.49 22.75 0.53
CA LEU A 25 11.32 22.32 -0.25
C LEU A 25 11.33 20.81 -0.51
N PHE A 26 12.50 20.24 -0.78
CA PHE A 26 12.62 18.79 -1.00
C PHE A 26 12.30 17.99 0.28
N ILE A 27 12.77 18.45 1.44
CA ILE A 27 12.44 17.81 2.73
C ILE A 27 10.96 18.01 3.08
N VAL A 28 10.42 19.22 2.88
CA VAL A 28 8.98 19.49 3.08
C VAL A 28 8.14 18.55 2.22
N GLY A 29 8.43 18.46 0.92
CA GLY A 29 7.71 17.57 0.00
C GLY A 29 7.75 16.11 0.46
N THR A 30 8.95 15.60 0.77
CA THR A 30 9.11 14.21 1.24
C THR A 30 8.37 13.96 2.55
N ILE A 31 8.56 14.81 3.55
CA ILE A 31 7.92 14.61 4.87
C ILE A 31 6.40 14.76 4.76
N SER A 32 5.90 15.72 3.97
CA SER A 32 4.46 15.91 3.85
C SER A 32 3.76 14.73 3.18
N ILE A 33 4.33 14.18 2.11
CA ILE A 33 3.80 12.96 1.45
C ILE A 33 3.82 11.79 2.42
N VAL A 34 4.98 11.49 3.01
CA VAL A 34 5.13 10.35 3.91
C VAL A 34 4.28 10.49 5.18
N SER A 35 4.20 11.69 5.75
CA SER A 35 3.37 11.96 6.92
C SER A 35 1.89 11.83 6.58
N GLY A 36 1.44 12.36 5.44
CA GLY A 36 0.07 12.27 4.97
C GLY A 36 -0.36 10.81 4.77
N TRP A 37 0.48 10.04 4.07
CA TRP A 37 0.20 8.61 3.82
C TRP A 37 0.20 7.77 5.10
N ASN A 38 1.17 7.99 6.00
CA ASN A 38 1.18 7.26 7.28
C ASN A 38 -0.02 7.59 8.16
N VAL A 39 -0.50 8.85 8.15
CA VAL A 39 -1.68 9.25 8.93
C VAL A 39 -2.95 8.69 8.32
N ALA A 40 -3.15 8.84 7.01
CA ALA A 40 -4.31 8.29 6.31
C ALA A 40 -4.33 6.76 6.42
N GLY A 41 -3.24 6.08 6.03
CA GLY A 41 -3.16 4.63 6.08
C GLY A 41 -3.31 4.04 7.48
N SER A 42 -2.81 4.72 8.54
CA SER A 42 -3.05 4.26 9.92
C SER A 42 -4.49 4.47 10.35
N SER A 43 -5.13 5.57 9.95
CA SER A 43 -6.52 5.84 10.29
C SER A 43 -7.48 4.91 9.54
N MET A 44 -7.18 4.63 8.25
CA MET A 44 -7.92 3.66 7.45
C MET A 44 -7.74 2.23 7.97
N ALA A 45 -6.51 1.83 8.31
CA ALA A 45 -6.28 0.52 8.92
C ALA A 45 -7.07 0.34 10.22
N THR A 46 -7.12 1.39 11.06
CA THR A 46 -7.92 1.34 12.28
C THR A 46 -9.41 1.22 11.97
N ALA A 47 -9.93 2.00 11.00
CA ALA A 47 -11.34 1.91 10.61
C ALA A 47 -11.67 0.53 10.01
N TYR A 48 -10.74 -0.04 9.23
CA TYR A 48 -10.87 -1.39 8.70
C TYR A 48 -10.86 -2.44 9.83
N ASP A 49 -9.90 -2.39 10.75
CA ASP A 49 -9.82 -3.34 11.86
C ASP A 49 -11.05 -3.24 12.79
N GLU A 50 -11.51 -2.01 13.10
CA GLU A 50 -12.71 -1.76 13.92
C GLU A 50 -14.00 -2.19 13.21
N SER A 51 -14.05 -2.19 11.88
CA SER A 51 -15.23 -2.55 11.09
C SER A 51 -15.67 -4.01 11.31
N PHE A 52 -14.73 -4.91 11.61
CA PHE A 52 -15.04 -6.31 11.87
C PHE A 52 -15.98 -6.50 13.06
N GLU A 53 -15.82 -5.69 14.10
CA GLU A 53 -16.71 -5.71 15.25
C GLU A 53 -17.92 -4.79 15.07
N GLU A 54 -17.72 -3.57 14.54
CA GLU A 54 -18.76 -2.57 14.37
C GLU A 54 -19.86 -3.05 13.41
N TYR A 55 -19.47 -3.72 12.32
CA TYR A 55 -20.40 -4.24 11.31
C TYR A 55 -20.59 -5.75 11.39
N SER A 56 -20.12 -6.40 12.44
CA SER A 56 -20.30 -7.83 12.68
C SER A 56 -19.86 -8.71 11.50
N ILE A 57 -18.66 -8.44 10.96
CA ILE A 57 -18.16 -9.15 9.77
C ILE A 57 -17.98 -10.65 10.07
N GLU A 58 -18.35 -11.47 9.10
CA GLU A 58 -18.27 -12.93 9.13
C GLU A 58 -16.83 -13.45 9.35
N ASP A 59 -16.72 -14.64 9.97
CA ASP A 59 -15.47 -15.41 10.00
C ASP A 59 -15.36 -16.35 8.79
N GLY A 60 -16.37 -16.34 7.93
CA GLY A 60 -16.43 -16.97 6.64
C GLY A 60 -17.85 -17.27 6.19
N ASN A 61 -17.98 -17.74 4.95
CA ASN A 61 -19.26 -18.10 4.36
C ASN A 61 -19.19 -19.45 3.63
N PHE A 62 -20.35 -20.08 3.50
CA PHE A 62 -20.53 -21.28 2.70
C PHE A 62 -21.82 -21.23 1.90
N GLN A 63 -21.84 -21.90 0.76
CA GLN A 63 -23.00 -21.98 -0.10
C GLN A 63 -23.51 -23.42 -0.15
N LEU A 64 -24.83 -23.55 -0.20
CA LEU A 64 -25.52 -24.83 -0.35
C LEU A 64 -26.26 -24.90 -1.67
N ALA A 65 -26.42 -26.12 -2.19
CA ALA A 65 -27.18 -26.37 -3.42
C ALA A 65 -28.68 -26.09 -3.28
N ALA A 66 -29.22 -26.21 -2.05
CA ALA A 66 -30.61 -25.89 -1.70
C ALA A 66 -30.65 -25.20 -0.32
N LYS A 67 -31.75 -24.52 -0.03
CA LYS A 67 -31.98 -23.92 1.28
C LYS A 67 -31.86 -24.99 2.39
N ALA A 68 -31.09 -24.66 3.44
CA ALA A 68 -31.00 -25.51 4.63
C ALA A 68 -32.33 -25.53 5.39
N ASP A 69 -32.66 -26.66 5.94
CA ASP A 69 -33.74 -26.77 6.91
C ASP A 69 -33.28 -26.38 8.33
N ASP A 70 -34.22 -26.16 9.25
CA ASP A 70 -33.93 -25.76 10.62
C ASP A 70 -33.12 -26.81 11.39
N ASP A 71 -33.28 -28.09 11.04
CA ASP A 71 -32.55 -29.18 11.68
C ASP A 71 -31.08 -29.17 11.28
N LEU A 72 -30.77 -28.94 10.00
CA LEU A 72 -29.40 -28.76 9.51
C LEU A 72 -28.72 -27.53 10.14
N LEU A 73 -29.41 -26.38 10.16
CA LEU A 73 -28.85 -25.16 10.78
C LEU A 73 -28.57 -25.39 12.27
N SER A 74 -29.48 -26.04 12.99
CA SER A 74 -29.30 -26.38 14.40
C SER A 74 -28.13 -27.35 14.64
N ALA A 75 -27.88 -28.28 13.73
CA ALA A 75 -26.75 -29.20 13.80
C ALA A 75 -25.40 -28.51 13.53
N LEU A 76 -25.39 -27.46 12.70
CA LEU A 76 -24.19 -26.68 12.37
C LEU A 76 -23.88 -25.60 13.42
N GLU A 77 -24.87 -25.09 14.14
CA GLU A 77 -24.67 -24.11 15.24
C GLU A 77 -24.09 -24.78 16.49
N THR A 78 -23.28 -24.04 17.20
CA THR A 78 -22.75 -24.43 18.52
C THR A 78 -22.84 -23.26 19.50
N ASP A 79 -22.45 -23.49 20.76
CA ASP A 79 -22.36 -22.40 21.75
C ASP A 79 -21.32 -21.35 21.33
N THR A 80 -20.31 -21.74 20.52
CA THR A 80 -19.21 -20.87 20.10
C THR A 80 -19.31 -20.40 18.66
N ARG A 81 -20.24 -20.93 17.85
CA ARG A 81 -20.42 -20.59 16.43
C ARG A 81 -21.88 -20.40 16.10
N LYS A 82 -22.21 -19.25 15.49
CA LYS A 82 -23.54 -18.93 14.98
C LYS A 82 -23.54 -18.86 13.47
N ILE A 83 -24.68 -19.22 12.85
CA ILE A 83 -24.88 -19.22 11.41
C ILE A 83 -26.01 -18.27 11.08
N TYR A 84 -25.85 -17.54 9.99
CA TYR A 84 -26.79 -16.54 9.52
C TYR A 84 -27.09 -16.75 8.04
N GLU A 85 -28.35 -16.65 7.64
CA GLU A 85 -28.75 -16.56 6.25
C GLU A 85 -28.24 -15.23 5.68
N ASN A 86 -27.46 -15.29 4.62
CA ASN A 86 -26.90 -14.14 3.92
C ASN A 86 -27.03 -14.36 2.41
N PHE A 87 -28.29 -14.61 1.99
CA PHE A 87 -28.61 -14.94 0.59
C PHE A 87 -28.42 -13.72 -0.30
N TYR A 88 -28.09 -13.99 -1.56
CA TYR A 88 -27.95 -12.94 -2.56
C TYR A 88 -28.47 -13.38 -3.93
N VAL A 89 -28.78 -12.41 -4.76
CA VAL A 89 -29.15 -12.57 -6.16
C VAL A 89 -28.12 -11.81 -7.00
N GLU A 90 -27.75 -12.34 -8.15
CA GLU A 90 -26.90 -11.63 -9.12
C GLU A 90 -27.73 -11.21 -10.32
N GLU A 91 -27.72 -9.90 -10.62
CA GLU A 91 -28.44 -9.32 -11.75
C GLU A 91 -27.52 -8.45 -12.62
N GLU A 92 -27.71 -8.53 -13.93
CA GLU A 92 -27.02 -7.67 -14.88
C GLU A 92 -27.71 -6.30 -14.98
N THR A 93 -26.91 -5.22 -14.98
CA THR A 93 -27.39 -3.86 -15.22
C THR A 93 -27.26 -3.54 -16.70
N LYS A 94 -28.27 -2.85 -17.27
CA LYS A 94 -28.24 -2.44 -18.68
C LYS A 94 -27.48 -1.14 -18.91
N GLU A 95 -27.49 -0.26 -17.93
CA GLU A 95 -26.93 1.09 -18.01
C GLU A 95 -25.41 1.07 -18.07
N VAL A 96 -24.77 0.16 -17.35
CA VAL A 96 -23.30 0.13 -17.15
C VAL A 96 -22.62 -1.20 -17.52
N ASP A 97 -23.36 -2.14 -18.14
CA ASP A 97 -22.84 -3.44 -18.56
C ASP A 97 -21.99 -4.13 -17.45
N SER A 98 -22.61 -4.32 -16.30
CA SER A 98 -22.00 -4.86 -15.09
C SER A 98 -22.97 -5.78 -14.34
N THR A 99 -22.44 -6.54 -13.38
CA THR A 99 -23.20 -7.43 -12.50
C THR A 99 -23.30 -6.83 -11.11
N LEU A 100 -24.48 -6.76 -10.55
CA LEU A 100 -24.72 -6.42 -9.15
C LEU A 100 -25.08 -7.67 -8.35
N ARG A 101 -24.38 -7.89 -7.25
CA ARG A 101 -24.75 -8.84 -6.21
C ARG A 101 -25.60 -8.14 -5.19
N ILE A 102 -26.87 -8.52 -5.12
CA ILE A 102 -27.91 -7.85 -4.36
C ILE A 102 -28.22 -8.68 -3.12
N PHE A 103 -28.12 -8.04 -1.97
CA PHE A 103 -28.49 -8.60 -0.68
C PHE A 103 -29.78 -7.98 -0.17
N GLN A 104 -30.52 -8.71 0.62
CA GLN A 104 -31.49 -8.11 1.53
C GLN A 104 -30.73 -7.29 2.58
N LYS A 105 -31.26 -6.12 3.01
CA LYS A 105 -30.69 -5.35 4.11
C LYS A 105 -30.45 -6.23 5.33
N ARG A 106 -29.20 -6.28 5.78
CA ARG A 106 -28.75 -7.18 6.84
C ARG A 106 -28.91 -6.52 8.22
N GLU A 107 -29.24 -7.32 9.23
CA GLU A 107 -29.52 -6.81 10.59
C GLU A 107 -28.58 -7.43 11.65
N LYS A 108 -27.91 -8.53 11.36
CA LYS A 108 -27.19 -9.32 12.38
C LYS A 108 -25.72 -9.56 12.04
N ILE A 109 -25.42 -9.72 10.76
CA ILE A 109 -24.07 -10.03 10.26
C ILE A 109 -23.80 -9.23 9.01
N ASP A 110 -22.54 -8.90 8.75
CA ASP A 110 -22.07 -8.16 7.58
C ASP A 110 -22.86 -6.87 7.33
N LEU A 111 -23.05 -6.09 8.39
CA LEU A 111 -23.85 -4.88 8.36
C LEU A 111 -23.25 -3.83 7.42
N GLU A 112 -24.13 -3.07 6.77
CA GLU A 112 -23.74 -2.02 5.85
C GLU A 112 -23.42 -0.70 6.57
N CYS A 113 -22.39 0.00 6.10
CA CYS A 113 -22.11 1.39 6.47
C CYS A 113 -22.74 2.35 5.47
N LEU A 114 -23.71 3.16 5.89
CA LEU A 114 -24.26 4.21 5.05
C LEU A 114 -23.23 5.33 4.86
N MET A 115 -22.89 5.62 3.59
CA MET A 115 -21.90 6.63 3.22
C MET A 115 -22.56 7.93 2.75
N ASP A 116 -23.67 7.84 2.00
CA ASP A 116 -24.46 8.97 1.52
C ASP A 116 -25.92 8.54 1.28
N GLY A 117 -26.87 9.49 1.29
CA GLY A 117 -28.30 9.21 1.12
C GLY A 117 -28.95 8.50 2.30
N GLU A 118 -29.83 7.55 2.02
CA GLU A 118 -30.63 6.80 3.02
C GLU A 118 -30.64 5.30 2.68
N PHE A 119 -30.96 4.46 3.65
CA PHE A 119 -31.21 3.04 3.38
C PHE A 119 -32.54 2.83 2.65
N PRO A 120 -32.66 1.80 1.79
CA PRO A 120 -33.89 1.47 1.10
C PRO A 120 -35.07 1.29 2.07
N ALA A 121 -36.18 1.93 1.78
CA ALA A 121 -37.43 1.85 2.56
C ALA A 121 -38.64 1.45 1.70
N ALA A 122 -38.55 1.61 0.37
CA ALA A 122 -39.58 1.21 -0.60
C ALA A 122 -39.07 0.07 -1.52
N GLU A 123 -40.02 -0.65 -2.15
CA GLU A 123 -39.72 -1.79 -3.03
C GLU A 123 -38.97 -1.42 -4.31
N ASN A 124 -38.98 -0.16 -4.71
CA ASN A 124 -38.28 0.35 -5.88
C ASN A 124 -37.00 1.12 -5.54
N GLU A 125 -36.52 1.03 -4.29
CA GLU A 125 -35.30 1.69 -3.82
C GLU A 125 -34.17 0.68 -3.66
N ILE A 126 -32.95 1.12 -4.00
CA ILE A 126 -31.73 0.35 -3.88
C ILE A 126 -30.61 1.22 -3.32
N ALA A 127 -29.81 0.69 -2.40
CA ALA A 127 -28.54 1.29 -2.02
C ALA A 127 -27.39 0.47 -2.62
N ILE A 128 -26.49 1.14 -3.32
CA ILE A 128 -25.38 0.51 -4.03
C ILE A 128 -24.05 0.84 -3.38
N ASP A 129 -23.05 0.01 -3.62
CA ASP A 129 -21.70 0.27 -3.14
C ASP A 129 -21.17 1.60 -3.69
N ARG A 130 -20.55 2.40 -2.79
CA ARG A 130 -20.04 3.73 -3.12
C ARG A 130 -18.93 3.68 -4.18
N MET A 131 -17.99 2.72 -4.08
CA MET A 131 -16.88 2.63 -5.02
C MET A 131 -17.38 2.20 -6.41
N TYR A 132 -18.34 1.28 -6.47
CA TYR A 132 -19.01 0.90 -7.71
C TYR A 132 -19.74 2.11 -8.33
N ALA A 133 -20.45 2.90 -7.50
CA ALA A 133 -21.14 4.11 -7.95
C ALA A 133 -20.17 5.14 -8.52
N ASP A 134 -19.09 5.45 -7.79
CA ASP A 134 -18.06 6.40 -8.22
C ASP A 134 -17.39 5.98 -9.54
N ASN A 135 -17.15 4.67 -9.74
CA ASN A 135 -16.50 4.14 -10.95
C ASN A 135 -17.42 4.15 -12.19
N ASN A 136 -18.73 4.13 -11.98
CA ASN A 136 -19.73 4.09 -13.05
C ASN A 136 -20.50 5.42 -13.21
N ASP A 137 -20.01 6.51 -12.59
CA ASP A 137 -20.63 7.84 -12.63
C ASP A 137 -22.12 7.84 -12.17
N LEU A 138 -22.44 7.00 -11.16
CA LEU A 138 -23.78 6.88 -10.57
C LEU A 138 -23.87 7.68 -9.27
N ALA A 139 -25.03 8.27 -8.98
CA ALA A 139 -25.29 9.08 -7.80
C ALA A 139 -26.66 8.79 -7.19
N VAL A 140 -26.86 9.21 -5.95
CA VAL A 140 -28.17 9.17 -5.29
C VAL A 140 -29.20 9.95 -6.12
N GLY A 141 -30.33 9.34 -6.43
CA GLY A 141 -31.39 9.85 -7.28
C GLY A 141 -31.35 9.36 -8.73
N ASP A 142 -30.27 8.68 -9.15
CA ASP A 142 -30.23 8.01 -10.44
C ASP A 142 -31.04 6.71 -10.40
N THR A 143 -31.30 6.11 -11.58
CA THR A 143 -32.05 4.87 -11.71
C THR A 143 -31.21 3.77 -12.35
N LEU A 144 -31.42 2.53 -11.91
CA LEU A 144 -30.84 1.32 -12.48
C LEU A 144 -31.93 0.33 -12.89
N THR A 145 -31.73 -0.33 -14.01
CA THR A 145 -32.63 -1.41 -14.47
C THR A 145 -32.04 -2.78 -14.13
N LEU A 146 -32.68 -3.52 -13.25
CA LEU A 146 -32.31 -4.86 -12.79
C LEU A 146 -33.48 -5.82 -13.01
N GLY A 147 -33.23 -6.97 -13.62
CA GLY A 147 -34.31 -7.95 -13.89
C GLY A 147 -35.49 -7.40 -14.70
N GLY A 148 -35.30 -6.26 -15.39
CA GLY A 148 -36.34 -5.57 -16.17
C GLY A 148 -37.21 -4.61 -15.38
N LYS A 149 -36.93 -4.37 -14.10
CA LYS A 149 -37.55 -3.36 -13.24
C LYS A 149 -36.60 -2.17 -13.03
N GLU A 150 -37.15 -0.96 -12.85
CA GLU A 150 -36.39 0.26 -12.54
C GLU A 150 -36.31 0.46 -11.03
N TYR A 151 -35.11 0.75 -10.52
CA TYR A 151 -34.83 1.04 -9.12
C TYR A 151 -34.19 2.41 -8.99
N GLU A 152 -34.64 3.19 -8.02
CA GLU A 152 -34.01 4.46 -7.65
C GLU A 152 -32.88 4.24 -6.65
N ILE A 153 -31.70 4.78 -6.93
CA ILE A 153 -30.57 4.76 -6.00
C ILE A 153 -30.88 5.73 -4.85
N CYS A 154 -31.30 5.19 -3.71
CA CYS A 154 -31.63 5.99 -2.53
C CYS A 154 -30.43 6.26 -1.62
N GLY A 155 -29.36 5.48 -1.73
CA GLY A 155 -28.17 5.63 -0.91
C GLY A 155 -26.92 4.94 -1.46
N LEU A 156 -25.79 5.39 -0.95
CA LEU A 156 -24.48 4.78 -1.19
C LEU A 156 -23.99 4.13 0.11
N VAL A 157 -23.57 2.89 0.02
CA VAL A 157 -23.10 2.09 1.16
C VAL A 157 -21.67 1.62 0.99
N ALA A 158 -21.04 1.24 2.07
CA ALA A 158 -19.81 0.46 2.07
C ALA A 158 -20.08 -0.85 2.83
N LEU A 159 -19.73 -1.96 2.23
CA LEU A 159 -19.85 -3.28 2.82
C LEU A 159 -18.46 -3.79 3.18
N SER A 160 -18.18 -3.96 4.46
CA SER A 160 -16.83 -4.36 4.91
C SER A 160 -16.47 -5.81 4.55
N ASP A 161 -17.47 -6.67 4.33
CA ASP A 161 -17.31 -8.00 3.73
C ASP A 161 -16.97 -7.95 2.21
N TYR A 162 -17.15 -6.77 1.57
CA TYR A 162 -16.74 -6.42 0.22
C TYR A 162 -15.88 -5.16 0.19
N SER A 163 -14.94 -5.03 1.12
CA SER A 163 -14.02 -3.88 1.13
C SER A 163 -13.22 -3.76 -0.17
N ALA A 164 -12.99 -4.86 -0.87
CA ALA A 164 -12.56 -4.95 -2.26
C ALA A 164 -13.62 -5.72 -3.06
N LEU A 165 -14.07 -5.16 -4.20
CA LEU A 165 -15.21 -5.66 -4.97
C LEU A 165 -14.84 -6.88 -5.83
N PHE A 166 -14.46 -7.99 -5.19
CA PHE A 166 -14.23 -9.25 -5.86
C PHE A 166 -15.55 -9.94 -6.18
N SER A 167 -15.81 -10.24 -7.45
CA SER A 167 -16.94 -11.08 -7.86
C SER A 167 -16.75 -12.53 -7.41
N ASN A 168 -15.51 -13.02 -7.49
CA ASN A 168 -15.10 -14.30 -6.92
C ASN A 168 -13.98 -14.04 -5.89
N PRO A 169 -14.22 -14.32 -4.61
CA PRO A 169 -13.24 -14.08 -3.54
C PRO A 169 -11.91 -14.86 -3.66
N SER A 170 -11.84 -15.83 -4.57
CA SER A 170 -10.60 -16.58 -4.85
C SER A 170 -9.79 -16.00 -6.00
N ASP A 171 -10.27 -14.95 -6.66
CA ASP A 171 -9.54 -14.31 -7.76
C ASP A 171 -8.36 -13.50 -7.24
N MET A 172 -7.36 -13.27 -8.10
CA MET A 172 -6.19 -12.48 -7.78
C MET A 172 -6.42 -10.96 -7.97
N MET A 173 -7.43 -10.57 -8.75
CA MET A 173 -7.76 -9.19 -9.08
C MET A 173 -9.28 -9.02 -9.15
N PHE A 174 -9.74 -7.82 -8.86
CA PHE A 174 -11.16 -7.47 -8.96
C PHE A 174 -11.37 -6.36 -10.01
N ASP A 175 -12.58 -6.30 -10.55
CA ASP A 175 -13.03 -5.27 -11.49
C ASP A 175 -14.25 -4.53 -10.92
N ALA A 176 -13.98 -3.43 -10.22
CA ALA A 176 -15.00 -2.61 -9.59
C ALA A 176 -15.83 -1.76 -10.56
N MET A 177 -15.57 -1.83 -11.86
CA MET A 177 -16.45 -1.27 -12.89
C MET A 177 -17.50 -2.29 -13.34
N LYS A 178 -17.11 -3.57 -13.40
CA LYS A 178 -17.95 -4.66 -13.89
C LYS A 178 -18.69 -5.43 -12.81
N PHE A 179 -18.31 -5.25 -11.56
CA PHE A 179 -18.96 -5.90 -10.43
C PHE A 179 -19.16 -4.90 -9.28
N GLY A 180 -20.35 -4.96 -8.68
CA GLY A 180 -20.72 -4.19 -7.51
C GLY A 180 -21.61 -4.98 -6.56
N VAL A 181 -21.83 -4.41 -5.37
CA VAL A 181 -22.76 -4.96 -4.39
C VAL A 181 -23.84 -3.94 -4.05
N ALA A 182 -25.02 -4.44 -3.70
CA ALA A 182 -26.16 -3.61 -3.42
C ALA A 182 -27.04 -4.23 -2.33
N VAL A 183 -27.86 -3.41 -1.70
CA VAL A 183 -28.85 -3.85 -0.71
C VAL A 183 -30.20 -3.27 -1.04
N VAL A 184 -31.24 -4.09 -0.80
CA VAL A 184 -32.66 -3.73 -1.01
C VAL A 184 -33.49 -4.09 0.22
N THR A 185 -34.74 -3.68 0.25
CA THR A 185 -35.67 -4.11 1.31
C THR A 185 -35.95 -5.63 1.23
N PRO A 186 -36.36 -6.29 2.33
CA PRO A 186 -36.75 -7.70 2.29
C PRO A 186 -37.85 -8.01 1.26
N ASP A 187 -38.87 -7.17 1.19
CA ASP A 187 -39.99 -7.35 0.26
C ASP A 187 -39.51 -7.24 -1.22
N CYS A 188 -38.62 -6.30 -1.50
CA CYS A 188 -37.98 -6.18 -2.82
C CYS A 188 -37.12 -7.40 -3.15
N PHE A 189 -36.37 -7.93 -2.17
CA PHE A 189 -35.52 -9.09 -2.36
C PHE A 189 -36.32 -10.35 -2.73
N GLU A 190 -37.47 -10.59 -2.07
CA GLU A 190 -38.39 -11.67 -2.41
C GLU A 190 -38.92 -11.54 -3.86
N ASP A 191 -39.18 -10.30 -4.30
CA ASP A 191 -39.68 -9.97 -5.64
C ASP A 191 -38.66 -10.17 -6.78
N LEU A 192 -37.34 -10.15 -6.48
CA LEU A 192 -36.29 -10.44 -7.45
C LEU A 192 -36.31 -11.90 -7.93
N GLY A 193 -36.96 -12.78 -7.17
CA GLY A 193 -37.27 -14.16 -7.55
C GLY A 193 -36.16 -15.18 -7.26
N GLU A 194 -36.51 -16.44 -7.35
CA GLU A 194 -35.64 -17.55 -6.96
C GLU A 194 -34.65 -17.99 -8.07
N THR A 195 -34.76 -17.43 -9.28
CA THR A 195 -34.03 -17.96 -10.45
C THR A 195 -32.51 -17.81 -10.36
N HIS A 196 -32.06 -16.75 -9.71
CA HIS A 196 -30.64 -16.42 -9.52
C HIS A 196 -30.25 -16.37 -8.03
N LEU A 197 -31.05 -16.99 -7.17
CA LEU A 197 -30.85 -16.99 -5.73
C LEU A 197 -29.73 -17.95 -5.32
N HIS A 198 -28.79 -17.43 -4.57
CA HIS A 198 -27.70 -18.19 -3.97
C HIS A 198 -27.96 -18.38 -2.49
N TYR A 199 -28.03 -19.64 -2.05
CA TYR A 199 -28.19 -19.99 -0.64
C TYR A 199 -26.85 -19.87 0.08
N ASN A 200 -26.44 -18.64 0.39
CA ASN A 200 -25.21 -18.30 1.08
C ASN A 200 -25.47 -18.15 2.59
N TYR A 201 -24.60 -18.71 3.40
CA TYR A 201 -24.66 -18.67 4.85
C TYR A 201 -23.34 -18.15 5.38
N SER A 202 -23.39 -17.12 6.23
CA SER A 202 -22.23 -16.60 6.95
C SER A 202 -22.14 -17.23 8.32
N TRP A 203 -20.93 -17.54 8.80
CA TRP A 203 -20.74 -17.94 10.18
C TRP A 203 -19.90 -16.92 10.94
N ARG A 204 -20.13 -16.87 12.26
CA ARG A 204 -19.33 -16.07 13.18
C ARG A 204 -19.05 -16.83 14.46
N TYR A 205 -17.79 -16.79 14.89
CA TYR A 205 -17.41 -17.33 16.20
C TYR A 205 -17.72 -16.32 17.30
N GLN A 206 -18.06 -16.81 18.50
CA GLN A 206 -18.28 -15.97 19.65
C GLN A 206 -16.99 -15.25 20.08
N ASP A 207 -15.87 -16.00 20.10
CA ASP A 207 -14.53 -15.48 20.27
C ASP A 207 -13.80 -15.65 18.92
N ARG A 208 -13.44 -14.55 18.30
CA ARG A 208 -12.74 -14.58 17.00
C ARG A 208 -11.34 -15.19 17.15
N PRO A 209 -10.85 -15.92 16.14
CA PRO A 209 -9.48 -16.42 16.12
C PRO A 209 -8.45 -15.30 16.31
N GLU A 210 -7.38 -15.57 17.08
CA GLU A 210 -6.33 -14.58 17.33
C GLU A 210 -5.43 -14.36 16.10
N ASP A 211 -5.28 -15.38 15.26
CA ASP A 211 -4.47 -15.33 14.04
C ASP A 211 -4.98 -16.28 12.95
N ASP A 212 -4.42 -16.13 11.73
CA ASP A 212 -4.78 -16.95 10.56
C ASP A 212 -4.53 -18.46 10.78
N ALA A 213 -3.62 -18.85 11.66
CA ALA A 213 -3.33 -20.26 11.92
C ALA A 213 -4.45 -20.91 12.75
N GLU A 214 -4.95 -20.20 13.77
CA GLU A 214 -6.10 -20.60 14.55
C GLU A 214 -7.38 -20.58 13.71
N ALA A 215 -7.57 -19.53 12.90
CA ALA A 215 -8.69 -19.43 11.96
C ALA A 215 -8.74 -20.62 11.00
N LYS A 216 -7.58 -21.03 10.49
CA LYS A 216 -7.44 -22.21 9.62
C LYS A 216 -7.84 -23.50 10.34
N GLU A 217 -7.37 -23.72 11.57
CA GLU A 217 -7.67 -24.93 12.33
C GLU A 217 -9.18 -25.05 12.61
N LEU A 218 -9.80 -23.97 13.07
CA LEU A 218 -11.25 -23.92 13.34
C LEU A 218 -12.07 -24.09 12.07
N SER A 219 -11.64 -23.48 10.98
CA SER A 219 -12.30 -23.57 9.67
C SER A 219 -12.22 -24.99 9.07
N GLU A 220 -11.08 -25.67 9.17
CA GLU A 220 -10.93 -27.05 8.68
C GLU A 220 -11.80 -28.03 9.48
N GLU A 221 -11.93 -27.83 10.80
CA GLU A 221 -12.85 -28.61 11.66
C GLU A 221 -14.31 -28.35 11.28
N PHE A 222 -14.66 -27.09 11.05
CA PHE A 222 -16.01 -26.72 10.62
C PHE A 222 -16.35 -27.29 9.24
N LEU A 223 -15.47 -27.19 8.26
CA LEU A 223 -15.69 -27.75 6.92
C LEU A 223 -16.00 -29.24 6.95
N LYS A 224 -15.32 -29.99 7.83
CA LYS A 224 -15.57 -31.41 8.01
C LYS A 224 -16.98 -31.67 8.55
N THR A 225 -17.36 -30.95 9.63
CA THR A 225 -18.71 -31.03 10.20
C THR A 225 -19.77 -30.62 9.20
N LEU A 226 -19.56 -29.53 8.47
CA LEU A 226 -20.45 -29.04 7.43
C LEU A 226 -20.67 -30.09 6.34
N GLY A 227 -19.62 -30.76 5.85
CA GLY A 227 -19.72 -31.81 4.84
C GLY A 227 -20.46 -33.03 5.34
N GLU A 228 -20.25 -33.46 6.57
CA GLU A 228 -20.95 -34.61 7.19
C GLU A 228 -22.45 -34.31 7.38
N GLU A 229 -22.79 -33.16 7.96
CA GLU A 229 -24.18 -32.79 8.26
C GLU A 229 -24.99 -32.51 6.96
N THR A 230 -24.41 -31.77 6.01
CA THR A 230 -25.10 -31.51 4.72
C THR A 230 -25.38 -32.78 3.96
N ALA A 231 -24.46 -33.75 3.96
CA ALA A 231 -24.67 -35.05 3.32
C ALA A 231 -25.79 -35.86 4.01
N MET A 232 -25.89 -35.82 5.36
CA MET A 232 -26.95 -36.49 6.12
C MET A 232 -28.33 -35.87 5.84
N HIS A 233 -28.41 -34.58 5.58
CA HIS A 233 -29.66 -33.87 5.25
C HIS A 233 -29.96 -33.84 3.74
N GLY A 234 -29.20 -34.57 2.90
CA GLY A 234 -29.44 -34.65 1.46
C GLY A 234 -29.17 -33.34 0.69
N ASN A 235 -28.34 -32.45 1.25
CA ASN A 235 -27.88 -31.21 0.64
C ASN A 235 -26.41 -31.35 0.23
N ALA A 236 -25.85 -30.33 -0.44
CA ALA A 236 -24.46 -30.34 -0.87
C ALA A 236 -23.85 -28.96 -0.69
N VAL A 237 -22.60 -28.93 -0.23
CA VAL A 237 -21.79 -27.69 -0.15
C VAL A 237 -21.29 -27.37 -1.56
N THR A 238 -21.61 -26.18 -2.05
CA THR A 238 -21.20 -25.69 -3.37
C THR A 238 -20.09 -24.65 -3.30
N GLY A 239 -19.88 -24.02 -2.13
CA GLY A 239 -18.81 -23.08 -1.86
C GLY A 239 -18.46 -23.05 -0.38
N TYR A 240 -17.20 -22.78 -0.05
CA TYR A 240 -16.71 -22.63 1.31
C TYR A 240 -15.52 -21.67 1.33
N ILE A 241 -15.68 -20.54 1.98
CA ILE A 241 -14.70 -19.46 1.97
C ILE A 241 -14.52 -18.92 3.40
N PRO A 242 -13.46 -19.33 4.12
CA PRO A 242 -13.09 -18.71 5.39
C PRO A 242 -12.63 -17.28 5.21
N GLU A 243 -12.84 -16.42 6.20
CA GLU A 243 -12.47 -15.00 6.18
C GLU A 243 -11.00 -14.81 5.79
N TYR A 244 -10.06 -15.55 6.40
CA TYR A 244 -8.63 -15.41 6.15
C TYR A 244 -8.19 -15.75 4.70
N THR A 245 -9.06 -16.34 3.88
CA THR A 245 -8.86 -16.58 2.44
C THR A 245 -9.75 -15.73 1.55
N ASN A 246 -10.72 -15.01 2.12
CA ASN A 246 -11.67 -14.21 1.38
C ASN A 246 -11.02 -12.89 0.92
N GLN A 247 -10.63 -12.82 -0.35
CA GLN A 247 -9.98 -11.63 -0.91
C GLN A 247 -10.89 -10.39 -0.86
N ALA A 248 -12.21 -10.54 -0.91
CA ALA A 248 -13.12 -9.40 -0.78
C ALA A 248 -13.00 -8.70 0.59
N ILE A 249 -12.66 -9.47 1.62
CA ILE A 249 -12.45 -8.96 2.98
C ILE A 249 -10.98 -8.54 3.19
N ILE A 250 -10.02 -9.48 3.02
CA ILE A 250 -8.64 -9.31 3.52
C ILE A 250 -7.74 -8.46 2.63
N PHE A 251 -8.01 -8.38 1.31
CA PHE A 251 -7.15 -7.70 0.34
C PHE A 251 -6.84 -6.26 0.74
N THR A 252 -7.86 -5.51 1.14
CA THR A 252 -7.74 -4.10 1.56
C THR A 252 -6.81 -3.93 2.77
N GLY A 253 -6.96 -4.79 3.78
CA GLY A 253 -6.10 -4.74 4.97
C GLY A 253 -4.64 -5.06 4.67
N ASP A 254 -4.39 -6.04 3.81
CA ASP A 254 -3.04 -6.44 3.41
C ASP A 254 -2.36 -5.37 2.55
N ASP A 255 -3.10 -4.74 1.62
CA ASP A 255 -2.58 -3.65 0.80
C ASP A 255 -2.23 -2.40 1.62
N ILE A 256 -3.11 -1.98 2.54
CA ILE A 256 -2.82 -0.86 3.46
C ILE A 256 -1.55 -1.14 4.29
N LYS A 257 -1.33 -2.38 4.75
CA LYS A 257 -0.12 -2.78 5.49
C LYS A 257 1.12 -2.76 4.57
N GLY A 258 0.97 -3.23 3.32
CA GLY A 258 2.00 -3.20 2.28
C GLY A 258 2.43 -1.77 1.95
N ASP A 259 1.49 -0.90 1.65
CA ASP A 259 1.70 0.53 1.38
C ASP A 259 2.45 1.23 2.51
N LYS A 260 2.05 1.00 3.74
CA LYS A 260 2.70 1.58 4.92
C LYS A 260 4.17 1.15 5.03
N THR A 261 4.47 -0.09 4.70
CA THR A 261 5.85 -0.61 4.68
C THR A 261 6.66 0.04 3.58
N PHE A 262 6.13 0.10 2.36
CA PHE A 262 6.75 0.72 1.20
C PHE A 262 7.06 2.21 1.42
N ILE A 263 6.11 2.99 1.90
CA ILE A 263 6.26 4.42 2.17
C ILE A 263 7.33 4.68 3.25
N ASN A 264 7.43 3.83 4.26
CA ASN A 264 8.48 3.96 5.28
C ASN A 264 9.88 3.64 4.71
N ILE A 265 10.02 2.61 3.87
CA ILE A 265 11.29 2.31 3.19
C ILE A 265 11.70 3.49 2.29
N PHE A 266 10.77 4.02 1.51
CA PHE A 266 10.98 5.20 0.68
C PHE A 266 11.47 6.40 1.49
N LEU A 267 10.85 6.69 2.64
CA LEU A 267 11.28 7.75 3.55
C LEU A 267 12.76 7.61 3.93
N TYR A 268 13.17 6.43 4.36
CA TYR A 268 14.56 6.22 4.82
C TYR A 268 15.57 6.35 3.69
N ILE A 269 15.25 5.86 2.49
CA ILE A 269 16.09 6.04 1.30
C ILE A 269 16.28 7.54 1.03
N VAL A 270 15.19 8.30 0.97
CA VAL A 270 15.24 9.75 0.70
C VAL A 270 15.99 10.49 1.79
N VAL A 271 15.78 10.17 3.07
CA VAL A 271 16.49 10.80 4.19
C VAL A 271 17.99 10.57 4.12
N VAL A 272 18.43 9.36 3.78
CA VAL A 272 19.86 9.05 3.61
C VAL A 272 20.46 9.86 2.46
N ILE A 273 19.75 9.98 1.34
CA ILE A 273 20.19 10.77 0.19
C ILE A 273 20.31 12.26 0.56
N ILE A 274 19.30 12.81 1.22
CA ILE A 274 19.32 14.21 1.68
C ILE A 274 20.50 14.43 2.65
N ALA A 275 20.71 13.52 3.60
CA ALA A 275 21.82 13.61 4.54
C ALA A 275 23.17 13.62 3.83
N PHE A 276 23.33 12.83 2.77
CA PHE A 276 24.51 12.81 1.93
C PHE A 276 24.70 14.14 1.16
N VAL A 277 23.63 14.68 0.57
CA VAL A 277 23.63 15.98 -0.12
C VAL A 277 24.03 17.09 0.85
N PHE A 278 23.50 17.09 2.07
CA PHE A 278 23.92 18.04 3.10
C PHE A 278 25.39 17.90 3.48
N ALA A 279 25.89 16.68 3.64
CA ALA A 279 27.28 16.44 3.96
C ALA A 279 28.23 16.98 2.88
N ILE A 280 27.91 16.78 1.59
CA ILE A 280 28.66 17.35 0.46
C ILE A 280 28.62 18.87 0.51
N THR A 281 27.43 19.42 0.64
CA THR A 281 27.16 20.86 0.63
C THR A 281 27.91 21.58 1.75
N THR A 282 27.83 21.07 2.99
CA THR A 282 28.57 21.59 4.14
C THR A 282 30.07 21.42 3.93
N GLY A 283 30.50 20.33 3.32
CA GLY A 283 31.89 20.12 2.95
C GLY A 283 32.43 21.17 1.98
N ASN A 284 31.61 21.58 0.99
CA ASN A 284 31.96 22.64 0.05
C ASN A 284 32.00 24.03 0.73
N THR A 285 31.07 24.29 1.63
CA THR A 285 31.09 25.55 2.46
C THR A 285 32.37 25.63 3.30
N ILE A 286 32.79 24.55 3.95
CA ILE A 286 34.06 24.49 4.68
C ILE A 286 35.26 24.78 3.75
N ALA A 287 35.23 24.24 2.53
CA ALA A 287 36.33 24.49 1.58
C ALA A 287 36.38 25.94 1.10
N LYS A 288 35.22 26.55 0.83
CA LYS A 288 35.13 27.99 0.49
C LYS A 288 35.63 28.87 1.63
N GLU A 289 35.25 28.59 2.87
CA GLU A 289 35.55 29.36 4.06
C GLU A 289 36.86 28.94 4.77
N ALA A 290 37.69 28.14 4.13
CA ALA A 290 38.89 27.59 4.74
C ALA A 290 39.78 28.63 5.42
N ASN A 291 40.04 29.79 4.77
CA ASN A 291 40.84 30.86 5.36
C ASN A 291 40.19 31.43 6.62
N VAL A 292 38.88 31.67 6.60
CA VAL A 292 38.12 32.18 7.76
C VAL A 292 38.19 31.20 8.92
N ILE A 293 37.98 29.91 8.64
CA ILE A 293 38.08 28.83 9.63
C ILE A 293 39.50 28.78 10.22
N GLY A 294 40.51 28.87 9.36
CA GLY A 294 41.91 28.91 9.77
C GLY A 294 42.23 30.06 10.71
N THR A 295 41.77 31.29 10.39
CA THR A 295 41.92 32.46 11.21
C THR A 295 41.18 32.35 12.53
N LEU A 296 39.91 31.93 12.53
CA LEU A 296 39.14 31.73 13.76
C LEU A 296 39.81 30.73 14.69
N ARG A 297 40.35 29.64 14.15
CA ARG A 297 41.08 28.66 14.95
C ARG A 297 42.42 29.16 15.46
N ALA A 298 43.09 30.00 14.70
CA ALA A 298 44.33 30.64 15.10
C ALA A 298 44.11 31.72 16.21
N THR A 299 42.93 32.37 16.23
CA THR A 299 42.52 33.31 17.26
C THR A 299 41.91 32.66 18.51
N GLY A 300 41.89 31.32 18.59
CA GLY A 300 41.52 30.58 19.79
C GLY A 300 40.15 29.91 19.81
N TYR A 301 39.36 29.99 18.73
CA TYR A 301 38.10 29.25 18.66
C TYR A 301 38.34 27.75 18.68
N LYS A 302 37.56 27.02 19.50
CA LYS A 302 37.63 25.56 19.62
C LYS A 302 36.99 24.88 18.42
N LYS A 303 37.46 23.67 18.10
CA LYS A 303 36.88 22.84 17.06
C LYS A 303 35.37 22.61 17.29
N SER A 304 34.97 22.35 18.53
CA SER A 304 33.56 22.11 18.91
C SER A 304 32.66 23.31 18.62
N GLU A 305 33.14 24.53 18.83
CA GLU A 305 32.37 25.74 18.53
C GLU A 305 32.12 25.93 17.04
N LEU A 306 33.11 25.58 16.21
CA LEU A 306 32.95 25.59 14.75
C LEU A 306 32.06 24.43 14.26
N VAL A 307 32.20 23.24 14.84
CA VAL A 307 31.27 22.13 14.53
C VAL A 307 29.84 22.54 14.82
N LEU A 308 29.57 23.07 15.99
CA LEU A 308 28.25 23.56 16.38
C LEU A 308 27.73 24.64 15.42
N HIS A 309 28.58 25.64 15.08
CA HIS A 309 28.21 26.73 14.17
C HIS A 309 27.77 26.20 12.78
N TYR A 310 28.61 25.38 12.12
CA TYR A 310 28.32 24.86 10.79
C TYR A 310 27.21 23.80 10.79
N MET A 311 26.87 23.19 11.94
CA MET A 311 25.76 22.27 12.09
C MET A 311 24.42 23.00 12.30
N THR A 312 24.44 24.21 12.87
CA THR A 312 23.23 24.93 13.26
C THR A 312 22.30 25.20 12.07
N MET A 313 22.80 25.70 10.93
CA MET A 313 21.99 26.01 9.76
C MET A 313 21.33 24.77 9.14
N PRO A 314 22.07 23.71 8.80
CA PRO A 314 21.43 22.48 8.32
C PRO A 314 20.34 21.95 9.24
N MET A 315 20.60 21.94 10.56
CA MET A 315 19.63 21.43 11.53
C MET A 315 18.38 22.31 11.66
N GLN A 316 18.53 23.64 11.60
CA GLN A 316 17.39 24.56 11.58
C GLN A 316 16.53 24.39 10.34
N VAL A 317 17.13 24.20 9.16
CA VAL A 317 16.43 23.96 7.90
C VAL A 317 15.65 22.66 7.97
N VAL A 318 16.28 21.57 8.45
CA VAL A 318 15.62 20.27 8.59
C VAL A 318 14.45 20.33 9.59
N LEU A 319 14.67 20.98 10.74
CA LEU A 319 13.62 21.14 11.77
C LEU A 319 12.44 21.96 11.24
N ALA A 320 12.71 23.09 10.60
CA ALA A 320 11.65 23.91 10.00
C ALA A 320 10.91 23.15 8.89
N ALA A 321 11.65 22.43 8.05
CA ALA A 321 11.05 21.60 7.00
C ALA A 321 10.21 20.44 7.57
N ALA A 322 10.66 19.81 8.66
CA ALA A 322 9.89 18.76 9.31
C ALA A 322 8.59 19.29 9.93
N ILE A 323 8.61 20.46 10.55
CA ILE A 323 7.40 21.09 11.10
C ILE A 323 6.41 21.41 9.96
N VAL A 324 6.87 22.13 8.92
CA VAL A 324 6.00 22.49 7.79
C VAL A 324 5.50 21.25 7.04
N GLY A 325 6.38 20.27 6.82
CA GLY A 325 6.04 19.01 6.16
C GLY A 325 4.97 18.23 6.92
N ASN A 326 5.08 18.12 8.24
CA ASN A 326 4.04 17.46 9.05
C ASN A 326 2.72 18.24 9.05
N ILE A 327 2.75 19.58 9.14
CA ILE A 327 1.52 20.38 9.06
C ILE A 327 0.81 20.11 7.72
N LEU A 328 1.53 20.14 6.59
CA LEU A 328 0.96 19.83 5.27
C LEU A 328 0.52 18.38 5.17
N GLY A 329 1.28 17.44 5.74
CA GLY A 329 0.93 16.03 5.79
C GLY A 329 -0.38 15.77 6.53
N TYR A 330 -0.53 16.35 7.72
CA TYR A 330 -1.75 16.18 8.53
C TYR A 330 -2.97 16.98 8.04
N THR A 331 -2.80 17.93 7.14
CA THR A 331 -3.90 18.74 6.60
C THR A 331 -4.26 18.35 5.16
N ALA A 332 -3.40 18.69 4.20
CA ALA A 332 -3.69 18.53 2.77
C ALA A 332 -3.38 17.11 2.27
N LEU A 333 -2.17 16.59 2.57
CA LEU A 333 -1.69 15.33 1.97
C LEU A 333 -2.39 14.09 2.53
N LYS A 334 -2.87 14.13 3.78
CA LYS A 334 -3.70 13.04 4.31
C LYS A 334 -5.00 12.85 3.53
N ASN A 335 -5.63 13.96 3.12
CA ASN A 335 -6.87 13.88 2.34
C ASN A 335 -6.60 13.32 0.93
N PHE A 336 -5.47 13.71 0.33
CA PHE A 336 -5.03 13.11 -0.93
C PHE A 336 -4.82 11.59 -0.80
N ALA A 337 -4.12 11.14 0.24
CA ALA A 337 -3.91 9.73 0.49
C ALA A 337 -5.21 8.98 0.85
N ALA A 338 -6.09 9.60 1.64
CA ALA A 338 -7.39 9.03 1.97
C ALA A 338 -8.27 8.85 0.72
N ASN A 339 -8.30 9.86 -0.16
CA ASN A 339 -9.03 9.77 -1.42
C ASN A 339 -8.46 8.67 -2.34
N ALA A 340 -7.14 8.41 -2.32
CA ALA A 340 -6.57 7.29 -3.05
C ALA A 340 -7.09 5.95 -2.54
N TYR A 341 -7.19 5.75 -1.20
CA TYR A 341 -7.78 4.55 -0.63
C TYR A 341 -9.28 4.43 -0.94
N TYR A 342 -10.04 5.51 -0.83
CA TYR A 342 -11.48 5.51 -1.18
C TYR A 342 -11.72 5.28 -2.68
N GLY A 343 -10.81 5.70 -3.55
CA GLY A 343 -10.87 5.41 -4.98
C GLY A 343 -10.47 3.98 -5.33
N SER A 344 -9.88 3.23 -4.39
CA SER A 344 -9.44 1.85 -4.61
C SER A 344 -10.28 0.82 -3.85
N TYR A 345 -10.94 1.22 -2.75
CA TYR A 345 -11.63 0.30 -1.83
C TYR A 345 -12.95 0.85 -1.33
N SER A 346 -13.88 -0.06 -1.04
CA SER A 346 -15.14 0.23 -0.36
C SER A 346 -14.93 0.20 1.15
N LEU A 347 -14.45 1.30 1.69
CA LEU A 347 -14.13 1.45 3.11
C LEU A 347 -15.19 2.28 3.83
N PRO A 348 -15.53 1.96 5.09
CA PRO A 348 -16.40 2.78 5.92
C PRO A 348 -15.77 4.14 6.24
N THR A 349 -16.58 5.06 6.77
CA THR A 349 -16.12 6.40 7.14
C THR A 349 -15.05 6.34 8.22
N TYR A 350 -13.87 6.92 7.98
CA TYR A 350 -12.79 6.94 8.96
C TYR A 350 -12.70 8.25 9.73
N LYS A 351 -12.14 8.17 10.94
CA LYS A 351 -11.77 9.33 11.75
C LYS A 351 -10.25 9.50 11.72
N THR A 352 -9.78 10.73 11.47
CA THR A 352 -8.34 11.02 11.49
C THR A 352 -7.78 10.82 12.90
N LEU A 353 -6.89 9.86 13.06
CA LEU A 353 -6.22 9.58 14.32
C LEU A 353 -4.84 10.23 14.37
N TRP A 354 -4.47 10.74 15.55
CA TRP A 354 -3.10 11.16 15.79
C TRP A 354 -2.18 9.95 15.87
N ASN A 355 -1.16 9.93 15.00
CA ASN A 355 -0.19 8.84 14.96
C ASN A 355 1.18 9.30 15.47
N ALA A 356 1.48 9.02 16.75
CA ALA A 356 2.78 9.34 17.35
C ALA A 356 3.95 8.62 16.64
N ASN A 357 3.72 7.42 16.12
CA ASN A 357 4.71 6.66 15.36
C ASN A 357 5.04 7.35 14.02
N ALA A 358 4.03 7.87 13.31
CA ALA A 358 4.23 8.63 12.09
C ALA A 358 5.08 9.87 12.38
N PHE A 359 4.77 10.63 13.44
CA PHE A 359 5.54 11.81 13.85
C PHE A 359 6.99 11.44 14.22
N LEU A 360 7.21 10.36 14.96
CA LEU A 360 8.55 9.87 15.29
C LEU A 360 9.36 9.54 14.03
N LYS A 361 8.77 8.80 13.10
CA LYS A 361 9.42 8.39 11.85
C LYS A 361 9.71 9.55 10.92
N THR A 362 8.81 10.51 10.80
CA THR A 362 8.94 11.64 9.86
C THR A 362 9.72 12.82 10.43
N THR A 363 9.86 12.95 11.74
CA THR A 363 10.52 14.07 12.40
C THR A 363 11.79 13.66 13.14
N VAL A 364 11.66 12.78 14.13
CA VAL A 364 12.78 12.49 15.05
C VAL A 364 13.88 11.68 14.36
N ILE A 365 13.52 10.64 13.65
CA ILE A 365 14.51 9.78 12.97
C ILE A 365 15.28 10.54 11.87
N PRO A 366 14.65 11.28 10.94
CA PRO A 366 15.35 12.12 9.99
C PRO A 366 16.28 13.15 10.64
N LEU A 367 15.84 13.84 11.70
CA LEU A 367 16.67 14.76 12.46
C LEU A 367 17.92 14.08 13.04
N LEU A 368 17.77 12.90 13.64
CA LEU A 368 18.89 12.14 14.20
C LEU A 368 19.87 11.67 13.12
N ILE A 369 19.38 11.15 12.02
CA ILE A 369 20.23 10.72 10.88
C ILE A 369 21.02 11.92 10.36
N MET A 370 20.37 13.05 10.13
CA MET A 370 20.99 14.27 9.65
C MET A 370 22.02 14.82 10.65
N LEU A 371 21.70 14.80 11.93
CA LEU A 371 22.61 15.21 13.00
C LEU A 371 23.88 14.35 13.01
N VAL A 372 23.72 13.02 13.02
CA VAL A 372 24.85 12.09 13.08
C VAL A 372 25.75 12.23 11.85
N ILE A 373 25.18 12.23 10.64
CA ILE A 373 25.97 12.31 9.39
C ILE A 373 26.69 13.65 9.30
N ASN A 374 26.01 14.77 9.56
CA ASN A 374 26.66 16.09 9.54
C ASN A 374 27.71 16.24 10.66
N PHE A 375 27.45 15.74 11.86
CA PHE A 375 28.41 15.76 12.96
C PHE A 375 29.68 14.98 12.62
N VAL A 376 29.55 13.75 12.14
CA VAL A 376 30.68 12.92 11.74
C VAL A 376 31.50 13.61 10.64
N MET A 377 30.83 14.14 9.62
CA MET A 377 31.48 14.81 8.50
C MET A 377 32.21 16.08 8.96
N LEU A 378 31.54 16.98 9.72
CA LEU A 378 32.13 18.20 10.25
C LEU A 378 33.31 17.91 11.20
N ASN A 379 33.12 16.96 12.10
CA ASN A 379 34.16 16.56 13.03
C ASN A 379 35.41 16.02 12.32
N ARG A 380 35.22 15.30 11.22
CA ARG A 380 36.32 14.80 10.35
C ARG A 380 36.98 15.96 9.57
N LYS A 381 36.24 16.86 8.97
CA LYS A 381 36.77 17.95 8.15
C LYS A 381 37.47 19.02 9.01
N LEU A 382 36.87 19.42 10.14
CA LEU A 382 37.41 20.45 11.03
C LEU A 382 38.56 19.95 11.95
N SER A 383 38.97 18.71 11.85
CA SER A 383 40.11 18.18 12.59
C SER A 383 41.48 18.55 12.02
N LEU A 384 41.52 19.23 10.87
CA LEU A 384 42.77 19.73 10.27
C LEU A 384 43.36 20.88 11.10
N SER A 385 44.70 21.05 11.03
CA SER A 385 45.37 22.14 11.73
C SER A 385 45.03 23.53 11.13
N PRO A 386 45.05 24.60 11.92
CA PRO A 386 44.81 25.97 11.43
C PRO A 386 45.66 26.36 10.22
N LEU A 387 46.91 25.93 10.22
CA LEU A 387 47.85 26.21 9.12
C LEU A 387 47.40 25.55 7.79
N LYS A 388 46.82 24.35 7.85
CA LYS A 388 46.29 23.67 6.66
C LYS A 388 45.09 24.40 6.10
N PHE A 389 44.22 24.96 6.95
CA PHE A 389 43.09 25.78 6.51
C PHE A 389 43.55 27.09 5.84
N ILE A 390 44.52 27.80 6.43
CA ILE A 390 45.06 29.02 5.85
C ILE A 390 45.73 28.76 4.50
N ARG A 391 46.45 27.65 4.38
CA ARG A 391 47.07 27.22 3.13
C ARG A 391 46.11 26.60 2.11
N ARG A 392 44.84 26.47 2.46
CA ARG A 392 43.80 25.74 1.69
C ARG A 392 44.19 24.31 1.35
N ASP A 393 45.12 23.70 2.12
CA ASP A 393 45.45 22.28 2.00
C ASP A 393 44.51 21.43 2.87
N LEU A 394 43.29 21.20 2.38
CA LEU A 394 42.27 20.44 3.10
C LEU A 394 42.47 18.93 3.00
N SER A 395 43.59 18.48 2.42
CA SER A 395 43.93 17.07 2.34
C SER A 395 44.45 16.53 3.69
N ARG A 396 43.90 15.42 4.13
CA ARG A 396 44.38 14.69 5.32
C ARG A 396 45.68 13.94 5.05
N ARG A 397 45.94 13.55 3.79
CA ARG A 397 47.13 12.78 3.42
C ARG A 397 48.31 13.69 3.21
N THR A 398 49.33 13.48 4.02
CA THR A 398 50.60 14.19 3.95
C THR A 398 51.49 13.76 2.78
N LYS A 399 51.23 12.58 2.20
CA LYS A 399 51.93 12.08 1.00
C LYS A 399 50.93 11.65 -0.04
N LYS A 400 50.78 12.47 -1.08
CA LYS A 400 50.09 12.02 -2.32
C LYS A 400 51.04 11.03 -2.98
N LYS A 401 50.72 9.73 -2.98
CA LYS A 401 51.43 8.74 -3.79
C LYS A 401 51.40 9.20 -5.25
N ALA A 402 52.57 9.50 -5.80
CA ALA A 402 52.68 9.79 -7.21
C ALA A 402 52.31 8.51 -7.99
N PHE A 403 51.22 8.59 -8.73
CA PHE A 403 50.80 7.47 -9.59
C PHE A 403 51.76 7.42 -10.79
N ARG A 404 52.57 6.38 -10.90
CA ARG A 404 53.39 6.14 -12.07
C ARG A 404 52.49 5.56 -13.17
N LEU A 405 52.17 6.36 -14.16
CA LEU A 405 51.45 5.97 -15.36
C LEU A 405 52.45 5.49 -16.40
N ASN A 406 52.04 4.52 -17.23
CA ASN A 406 52.87 3.97 -18.29
C ASN A 406 53.32 5.08 -19.28
N SER A 407 54.61 5.08 -19.65
CA SER A 407 55.19 6.07 -20.56
C SER A 407 54.63 6.01 -22.00
N LYS A 408 54.03 4.89 -22.38
CA LYS A 408 53.38 4.70 -23.68
C LYS A 408 52.06 5.52 -23.82
N ILE A 409 51.48 6.03 -22.73
CA ILE A 409 50.31 6.86 -22.77
C ILE A 409 50.72 8.30 -23.11
N GLY A 410 50.09 8.96 -24.07
CA GLY A 410 50.35 10.32 -24.44
C GLY A 410 50.30 11.31 -23.26
N ILE A 411 51.10 12.37 -23.31
CA ILE A 411 51.30 13.32 -22.20
C ILE A 411 49.96 13.89 -21.71
N MET A 412 49.06 14.27 -22.60
CA MET A 412 47.77 14.87 -22.27
C MET A 412 46.87 13.88 -21.49
N HIS A 413 46.76 12.64 -21.97
CA HIS A 413 45.99 11.59 -21.28
C HIS A 413 46.60 11.24 -19.93
N ARG A 414 47.95 11.19 -19.80
CA ARG A 414 48.62 11.01 -18.50
C ARG A 414 48.29 12.15 -17.52
N PHE A 415 48.23 13.38 -18.03
CA PHE A 415 47.86 14.53 -17.21
C PHE A 415 46.41 14.40 -16.74
N GLN A 416 45.46 14.12 -17.64
CA GLN A 416 44.05 13.91 -17.32
C GLN A 416 43.84 12.78 -16.29
N LEU A 417 44.43 11.61 -16.53
CA LEU A 417 44.38 10.49 -15.59
C LEU A 417 44.98 10.84 -14.24
N ARG A 418 46.10 11.58 -14.21
CA ARG A 418 46.72 12.03 -12.94
C ARG A 418 45.80 12.99 -12.17
N VAL A 419 45.13 13.92 -12.85
CA VAL A 419 44.14 14.83 -12.23
C VAL A 419 42.98 14.02 -11.66
N ILE A 420 42.47 13.04 -12.40
CA ILE A 420 41.38 12.17 -11.93
C ILE A 420 41.83 11.38 -10.68
N PHE A 421 42.95 10.67 -10.76
CA PHE A 421 43.45 9.86 -9.62
C PHE A 421 43.83 10.69 -8.40
N GLN A 422 44.23 11.95 -8.57
CA GLN A 422 44.49 12.85 -7.45
C GLN A 422 43.22 13.39 -6.80
N ASN A 423 42.10 13.42 -7.54
CA ASN A 423 40.81 13.96 -7.10
C ASN A 423 39.71 12.89 -6.97
N ILE A 424 40.05 11.60 -6.89
CA ILE A 424 39.10 10.49 -6.73
C ILE A 424 37.99 10.80 -5.71
N PRO A 425 38.26 11.35 -4.51
CA PRO A 425 37.18 11.64 -3.55
C PRO A 425 36.12 12.60 -4.08
N ASN A 426 36.52 13.59 -4.89
CA ASN A 426 35.58 14.53 -5.49
C ASN A 426 34.76 13.86 -6.61
N TYR A 427 35.39 13.04 -7.45
CA TYR A 427 34.68 12.28 -8.49
C TYR A 427 33.74 11.23 -7.89
N VAL A 428 34.14 10.53 -6.83
CA VAL A 428 33.25 9.62 -6.09
C VAL A 428 32.05 10.37 -5.52
N THR A 429 32.25 11.59 -4.99
CA THR A 429 31.17 12.43 -4.47
C THR A 429 30.17 12.79 -5.58
N ILE A 430 30.68 13.23 -6.74
CA ILE A 430 29.83 13.57 -7.91
C ILE A 430 29.11 12.31 -8.41
N PHE A 431 29.83 11.20 -8.56
CA PHE A 431 29.27 9.92 -8.99
C PHE A 431 28.13 9.48 -8.07
N LEU A 432 28.35 9.49 -6.75
CA LEU A 432 27.31 9.11 -5.79
C LEU A 432 26.10 10.07 -5.84
N GLY A 433 26.33 11.37 -6.01
CA GLY A 433 25.23 12.33 -6.16
C GLY A 433 24.38 12.06 -7.39
N VAL A 434 25.02 11.84 -8.54
CA VAL A 434 24.33 11.49 -9.79
C VAL A 434 23.67 10.11 -9.70
N PHE A 435 24.35 9.12 -9.10
CA PHE A 435 23.80 7.78 -8.90
C PHE A 435 22.52 7.80 -8.08
N PHE A 436 22.52 8.48 -6.93
CA PHE A 436 21.32 8.57 -6.09
C PHE A 436 20.21 9.37 -6.75
N ALA A 437 20.51 10.45 -7.46
CA ALA A 437 19.50 11.19 -8.21
C ALA A 437 18.84 10.32 -9.28
N ASN A 438 19.65 9.56 -10.04
CA ASN A 438 19.12 8.61 -11.02
C ASN A 438 18.35 7.45 -10.36
N ALA A 439 18.80 6.95 -9.21
CA ALA A 439 18.09 5.89 -8.51
C ALA A 439 16.66 6.32 -8.11
N ILE A 440 16.49 7.53 -7.57
CA ILE A 440 15.16 8.08 -7.26
C ILE A 440 14.33 8.26 -8.54
N LEU A 441 14.93 8.83 -9.58
CA LEU A 441 14.25 9.05 -10.86
C LEU A 441 13.79 7.72 -11.48
N MET A 442 14.68 6.72 -11.53
CA MET A 442 14.35 5.38 -12.01
C MET A 442 13.23 4.74 -11.21
N PHE A 443 13.28 4.84 -9.88
CA PHE A 443 12.25 4.30 -9.01
C PHE A 443 10.86 4.88 -9.34
N GLY A 444 10.77 6.21 -9.55
CA GLY A 444 9.50 6.85 -9.92
C GLY A 444 9.03 6.51 -11.35
N LEU A 445 9.97 6.32 -12.29
CA LEU A 445 9.63 6.05 -13.69
C LEU A 445 9.41 4.56 -14.03
N LEU A 446 9.92 3.63 -13.21
CA LEU A 446 9.79 2.20 -13.45
C LEU A 446 8.42 1.64 -13.11
N PHE A 447 7.66 2.33 -12.26
CA PHE A 447 6.41 1.79 -11.71
C PHE A 447 5.37 1.54 -12.81
N ALA A 448 5.07 2.53 -13.65
CA ALA A 448 4.09 2.38 -14.72
C ALA A 448 4.50 1.32 -15.76
N PRO A 449 5.73 1.33 -16.36
CA PRO A 449 6.14 0.26 -17.26
C PRO A 449 6.21 -1.14 -16.64
N MET A 450 6.42 -1.21 -15.32
CA MET A 450 6.41 -2.49 -14.61
C MET A 450 4.99 -3.05 -14.52
N LEU A 451 3.99 -2.20 -14.25
CA LEU A 451 2.59 -2.60 -14.27
C LEU A 451 2.13 -3.02 -15.66
N ASP A 452 2.48 -2.24 -16.70
CA ASP A 452 2.17 -2.59 -18.08
C ASP A 452 2.78 -3.95 -18.47
N HIS A 453 4.05 -4.17 -18.10
CA HIS A 453 4.72 -5.45 -18.37
C HIS A 453 4.10 -6.61 -17.58
N TYR A 454 3.70 -6.37 -16.34
CA TYR A 454 3.02 -7.37 -15.50
C TYR A 454 1.66 -7.76 -16.10
N GLN A 455 0.90 -6.78 -16.58
CA GLN A 455 -0.37 -7.01 -17.30
C GLN A 455 -0.15 -7.84 -18.58
N ASP A 456 0.84 -7.48 -19.40
CA ASP A 456 1.21 -8.23 -20.60
C ASP A 456 1.64 -9.66 -20.26
N MET A 457 2.38 -9.85 -19.17
CA MET A 457 2.85 -11.16 -18.73
C MET A 457 1.68 -12.05 -18.28
N ILE A 458 0.76 -11.52 -17.46
CA ILE A 458 -0.44 -12.26 -17.03
C ILE A 458 -1.23 -12.73 -18.25
N THR A 459 -1.48 -11.85 -19.21
CA THR A 459 -2.24 -12.21 -20.42
C THR A 459 -1.50 -13.19 -21.34
N THR A 460 -0.18 -13.20 -21.31
CA THR A 460 0.64 -14.12 -22.13
C THR A 460 0.77 -15.50 -21.47
N ASP A 461 0.78 -15.54 -20.13
CA ASP A 461 0.93 -16.76 -19.34
C ASP A 461 -0.40 -17.51 -19.12
N LEU A 462 -1.52 -16.98 -19.62
CA LEU A 462 -2.78 -17.70 -19.63
C LEU A 462 -2.65 -18.99 -20.47
N LEU A 463 -3.19 -20.09 -19.98
CA LEU A 463 -3.19 -21.39 -20.69
C LEU A 463 -3.86 -21.30 -22.06
N ALA A 464 -4.89 -20.46 -22.19
CA ALA A 464 -5.58 -20.16 -23.43
C ALA A 464 -6.17 -18.75 -23.37
N SER A 465 -6.47 -18.15 -24.53
CA SER A 465 -7.08 -16.82 -24.63
C SER A 465 -8.43 -16.71 -23.94
N HIS A 466 -9.15 -17.83 -23.83
CA HIS A 466 -10.43 -17.92 -23.15
C HIS A 466 -10.44 -19.19 -22.31
N GLN A 467 -10.76 -19.06 -21.04
CA GLN A 467 -10.90 -20.17 -20.10
C GLN A 467 -12.28 -20.05 -19.45
N TYR A 468 -13.02 -21.16 -19.44
CA TYR A 468 -14.36 -21.22 -18.86
C TYR A 468 -14.38 -22.26 -17.75
N LEU A 469 -14.72 -21.84 -16.53
CA LEU A 469 -15.05 -22.77 -15.46
C LEU A 469 -16.53 -23.12 -15.58
N LEU A 470 -16.81 -24.37 -15.89
CA LEU A 470 -18.20 -24.83 -16.07
C LEU A 470 -18.87 -25.04 -14.70
N LYS A 471 -20.08 -24.52 -14.53
CA LYS A 471 -20.89 -24.73 -13.32
C LYS A 471 -21.35 -26.20 -13.17
N SER A 472 -21.35 -26.96 -14.26
CA SER A 472 -21.61 -28.39 -14.28
C SER A 472 -20.78 -29.09 -15.37
N PRO A 473 -20.40 -30.36 -15.20
CA PRO A 473 -19.61 -31.09 -16.20
C PRO A 473 -20.46 -31.35 -17.45
N VAL A 474 -20.36 -30.47 -18.44
CA VAL A 474 -21.05 -30.55 -19.73
C VAL A 474 -20.02 -30.78 -20.83
N GLU A 475 -20.36 -31.68 -21.77
CA GLU A 475 -19.59 -31.86 -22.99
C GLU A 475 -19.81 -30.67 -23.92
N THR A 476 -18.74 -30.06 -24.44
CA THR A 476 -18.84 -29.07 -25.50
C THR A 476 -18.59 -29.69 -26.87
N ALA A 477 -19.34 -29.21 -27.86
CA ALA A 477 -19.16 -29.57 -29.26
C ALA A 477 -18.47 -28.46 -30.08
N GLU A 478 -17.97 -27.41 -29.42
CA GLU A 478 -17.31 -26.31 -30.09
C GLU A 478 -15.94 -26.75 -30.65
N ASP A 479 -15.73 -26.47 -31.93
CA ASP A 479 -14.44 -26.74 -32.59
C ASP A 479 -13.31 -25.93 -31.97
N GLY A 480 -12.25 -26.63 -31.53
CA GLY A 480 -11.09 -26.01 -30.89
C GLY A 480 -11.23 -25.86 -29.37
N ALA A 481 -12.31 -26.28 -28.73
CA ALA A 481 -12.38 -26.32 -27.29
C ALA A 481 -11.67 -27.57 -26.74
N GLU A 482 -10.81 -27.39 -25.74
CA GLU A 482 -10.15 -28.46 -25.01
C GLU A 482 -10.58 -28.46 -23.54
N LYS A 483 -10.70 -29.65 -22.99
CA LYS A 483 -10.99 -29.83 -21.57
C LYS A 483 -9.70 -29.89 -20.76
N TYR A 484 -9.73 -29.31 -19.59
CA TYR A 484 -8.71 -29.50 -18.57
C TYR A 484 -9.36 -29.72 -17.21
N ALA A 485 -8.64 -30.34 -16.31
CA ALA A 485 -9.02 -30.43 -14.92
C ALA A 485 -8.13 -29.49 -14.12
N ALA A 486 -8.69 -28.76 -13.17
CA ALA A 486 -7.95 -27.95 -12.25
C ALA A 486 -8.26 -28.39 -10.81
N THR A 487 -7.22 -28.47 -9.98
CA THR A 487 -7.35 -28.72 -8.54
C THR A 487 -6.37 -27.85 -7.78
N ALA A 488 -6.75 -27.46 -6.58
CA ALA A 488 -5.88 -26.67 -5.72
C ALA A 488 -5.06 -27.58 -4.80
N LEU A 489 -3.80 -27.26 -4.63
CA LEU A 489 -2.94 -27.80 -3.57
C LEU A 489 -2.80 -26.76 -2.48
N LYS A 490 -2.92 -27.18 -1.23
CA LYS A 490 -2.72 -26.34 -0.05
C LYS A 490 -1.51 -26.82 0.75
N THR A 491 -0.82 -25.89 1.40
CA THR A 491 0.28 -26.25 2.30
C THR A 491 -0.27 -26.97 3.54
N GLU A 492 0.39 -28.07 3.97
CA GLU A 492 0.02 -28.79 5.20
C GLU A 492 0.54 -28.12 6.48
N ASP A 493 1.47 -27.16 6.38
CA ASP A 493 2.04 -26.50 7.57
C ASP A 493 1.05 -25.51 8.15
N LYS A 494 0.51 -25.82 9.33
CA LYS A 494 -0.44 -24.99 10.06
C LYS A 494 0.10 -23.60 10.44
N LYS A 495 1.42 -23.39 10.39
CA LYS A 495 2.07 -22.10 10.71
C LYS A 495 2.20 -21.18 9.51
N ILE A 496 1.95 -21.68 8.31
CA ILE A 496 2.07 -20.92 7.07
C ILE A 496 0.65 -20.62 6.58
N LYS A 497 0.35 -19.34 6.33
CA LYS A 497 -0.84 -18.94 5.61
C LYS A 497 -0.90 -19.77 4.32
N THR A 498 -2.05 -20.35 4.03
CA THR A 498 -2.19 -21.24 2.88
C THR A 498 -1.81 -20.49 1.60
N GLU A 499 -0.76 -20.95 0.93
CA GLU A 499 -0.51 -20.59 -0.46
C GLU A 499 -1.18 -21.67 -1.32
N ASP A 500 -2.14 -21.27 -2.14
CA ASP A 500 -2.82 -22.15 -3.07
C ASP A 500 -1.94 -22.28 -4.32
N ALA A 501 -1.65 -23.53 -4.70
CA ALA A 501 -1.04 -23.84 -5.98
C ALA A 501 -2.07 -24.59 -6.84
N THR A 502 -2.34 -24.10 -8.03
CA THR A 502 -3.26 -24.75 -8.95
C THR A 502 -2.52 -25.79 -9.77
N VAL A 503 -3.02 -27.02 -9.76
CA VAL A 503 -2.54 -28.11 -10.62
C VAL A 503 -3.52 -28.31 -11.77
N TYR A 504 -3.01 -28.15 -12.97
CA TYR A 504 -3.78 -28.38 -14.18
C TYR A 504 -3.51 -29.77 -14.74
N GLY A 505 -4.56 -30.56 -14.95
CA GLY A 505 -4.52 -31.79 -15.71
C GLY A 505 -4.92 -31.50 -17.15
N ILE A 506 -3.98 -31.58 -18.07
CA ILE A 506 -4.16 -31.27 -19.49
C ILE A 506 -3.88 -32.49 -20.34
N SER A 507 -4.39 -32.50 -21.58
CA SER A 507 -4.10 -33.57 -22.52
C SER A 507 -2.68 -33.46 -23.09
N ASP A 508 -2.02 -34.61 -23.32
CA ASP A 508 -0.64 -34.67 -23.86
C ASP A 508 -0.56 -34.08 -25.30
N ASP A 509 -1.68 -34.00 -26.01
CA ASP A 509 -1.81 -33.47 -27.38
C ASP A 509 -2.46 -32.09 -27.44
N SER A 510 -2.47 -31.34 -26.32
CA SER A 510 -3.08 -30.01 -26.24
C SER A 510 -2.53 -29.07 -27.33
N ALA A 511 -3.44 -28.40 -28.01
CA ALA A 511 -3.08 -27.33 -28.97
C ALA A 511 -2.71 -26.03 -28.29
N TYR A 512 -3.11 -25.85 -27.03
CA TYR A 512 -2.96 -24.57 -26.29
C TYR A 512 -1.77 -24.57 -25.33
N VAL A 513 -1.46 -25.70 -24.72
CA VAL A 513 -0.37 -25.81 -23.74
C VAL A 513 0.75 -26.66 -24.32
N LYS A 514 1.93 -26.07 -24.45
CA LYS A 514 3.16 -26.77 -24.81
C LYS A 514 3.98 -27.01 -23.54
N ILE A 515 4.10 -28.26 -23.14
CA ILE A 515 4.97 -28.69 -22.04
C ILE A 515 6.39 -28.91 -22.54
#